data_25b4920117f081791430517fa6718591
#
_entry.id   25b4920117f081791430517fa6718591
#
_cell.length_a   1.000
_cell.length_b   1.000
_cell.length_c   1.000
_cell.angle_alpha   90.00
_cell.angle_beta   90.00
_cell.angle_gamma   90.00
#
_symmetry.space_group_name_H-M   'P 1'
#
loop_
_entity.id
_entity.type
_entity.pdbx_description
1 polymer ?
#
loop_
_entity_poly.entity_id
_entity_poly.type
_entity_poly.pdbx_seq_one_letter_code
_entity_poly.pdbx_strand_id
1 'polypeptide(L)'
;MIKVLCIVLTATFAAGCGGQPAPGEPSGPASTVAAAIEAIESPASAAQPAVSGGFDRQFELQGIGFRVSSPNNAANNTVTVVPTGLEIDNSPWESSVDGDVVGAEIDDLDANGSPEIYVYVRSRDPSARGSLVGYAANNRKSLSAIILPAISDEPAAASGYRGQDEFAVVERSLARRFPLYSGEGDAAVPTGKTRQLRYRLAAGEAGWQLELIGSSEF
;
A
#
# COMPACT_ATOMS: atom_id res chain seq x y z
N MET A 1 2.20 37.78 41.08
CA MET A 1 1.23 37.67 42.22
C MET A 1 -0.12 37.38 41.61
N ILE A 2 -0.64 36.17 41.74
CA ILE A 2 -2.08 35.84 41.87
C ILE A 2 -2.13 34.33 42.05
N LYS A 3 -2.87 33.97 43.04
CA LYS A 3 -2.94 32.81 43.88
C LYS A 3 -3.49 31.54 43.22
N VAL A 4 -2.89 30.42 43.63
CA VAL A 4 -3.37 29.04 43.62
C VAL A 4 -4.68 28.91 44.39
N LEU A 5 -5.63 28.12 43.83
CA LEU A 5 -6.74 27.59 44.59
C LEU A 5 -6.84 26.08 44.38
N CYS A 6 -6.42 25.33 45.41
CA CYS A 6 -6.69 23.90 45.60
C CYS A 6 -8.10 23.73 46.13
N ILE A 7 -8.88 22.83 45.53
CA ILE A 7 -10.10 22.28 46.13
C ILE A 7 -9.89 20.78 46.29
N VAL A 8 -9.78 20.37 47.56
CA VAL A 8 -9.82 18.99 48.03
C VAL A 8 -11.30 18.67 48.35
N LEU A 9 -11.80 17.58 47.79
CA LEU A 9 -13.08 17.04 48.16
C LEU A 9 -12.92 15.59 48.65
N THR A 10 -13.06 15.41 49.95
CA THR A 10 -13.15 14.13 50.66
C THR A 10 -14.61 13.64 50.64
N ALA A 11 -14.83 12.38 50.33
CA ALA A 11 -16.11 11.72 50.63
C ALA A 11 -15.88 10.32 51.17
N THR A 12 -16.57 10.08 52.22
CA THR A 12 -16.53 9.08 53.27
C THR A 12 -17.10 7.71 52.87
N PHE A 13 -16.57 6.68 53.55
CA PHE A 13 -16.99 5.27 53.61
C PHE A 13 -18.42 5.08 54.18
N ALA A 14 -19.10 4.04 53.67
CA ALA A 14 -20.10 3.31 54.43
C ALA A 14 -19.98 1.80 54.14
N ALA A 15 -19.72 1.04 55.18
CA ALA A 15 -19.71 -0.40 55.25
C ALA A 15 -21.15 -0.95 55.47
N GLY A 16 -21.46 -2.08 54.84
CA GLY A 16 -22.67 -2.85 55.08
C GLY A 16 -22.39 -4.35 54.95
N CYS A 17 -22.37 -5.04 56.09
CA CYS A 17 -22.30 -6.50 56.25
C CYS A 17 -23.63 -7.19 55.95
N GLY A 18 -23.58 -8.43 55.46
CA GLY A 18 -24.63 -9.40 55.78
C GLY A 18 -24.90 -10.48 54.75
N GLY A 19 -24.53 -11.73 55.05
CA GLY A 19 -25.39 -12.88 54.78
C GLY A 19 -24.98 -13.85 53.67
N GLN A 20 -24.28 -14.93 54.03
CA GLN A 20 -24.23 -16.20 53.29
C GLN A 20 -25.36 -17.10 53.76
N PRO A 21 -25.96 -17.97 52.91
CA PRO A 21 -25.55 -19.36 52.83
C PRO A 21 -25.52 -19.98 51.42
N ALA A 22 -24.65 -20.97 51.26
CA ALA A 22 -24.66 -21.98 50.20
C ALA A 22 -25.56 -23.16 50.62
N PRO A 23 -25.75 -24.27 49.82
CA PRO A 23 -25.26 -24.64 48.50
C PRO A 23 -26.38 -25.21 47.58
N GLY A 24 -26.05 -25.39 46.29
CA GLY A 24 -26.93 -26.10 45.36
C GLY A 24 -26.31 -26.19 43.97
N GLU A 25 -25.51 -27.25 43.71
CA GLU A 25 -25.26 -27.68 42.33
C GLU A 25 -26.50 -28.36 41.74
N PRO A 26 -26.74 -28.24 40.45
CA PRO A 26 -26.39 -29.34 39.57
C PRO A 26 -25.78 -28.94 38.22
N SER A 27 -24.94 -29.85 37.81
CA SER A 27 -24.29 -30.01 36.53
C SER A 27 -25.15 -29.73 35.29
N GLY A 28 -24.64 -28.86 34.42
CA GLY A 28 -25.04 -28.76 33.01
C GLY A 28 -23.79 -28.52 32.15
N PRO A 29 -23.71 -29.05 30.92
CA PRO A 29 -22.45 -29.19 30.21
C PRO A 29 -21.88 -27.86 29.75
N ALA A 30 -20.59 -27.73 29.97
CA ALA A 30 -19.79 -26.59 29.44
C ALA A 30 -19.84 -26.63 27.92
N SER A 31 -20.54 -25.64 27.33
CA SER A 31 -20.45 -25.36 25.91
C SER A 31 -19.16 -24.56 25.68
N THR A 32 -18.13 -25.30 25.32
CA THR A 32 -16.88 -24.71 24.85
C THR A 32 -17.13 -24.08 23.50
N VAL A 33 -17.43 -22.79 23.48
CA VAL A 33 -17.33 -21.99 22.26
C VAL A 33 -15.84 -21.78 22.00
N ALA A 34 -15.24 -22.75 21.29
CA ALA A 34 -13.98 -22.53 20.63
C ALA A 34 -14.22 -21.44 19.58
N ALA A 35 -13.73 -20.25 19.86
CA ALA A 35 -13.61 -19.20 18.85
C ALA A 35 -12.67 -19.75 17.77
N ALA A 36 -13.23 -20.20 16.66
CA ALA A 36 -12.48 -20.45 15.45
C ALA A 36 -11.92 -19.11 14.99
N ILE A 37 -10.65 -18.89 15.28
CA ILE A 37 -9.85 -17.88 14.58
C ILE A 37 -9.62 -18.52 13.21
N GLU A 38 -10.48 -18.20 12.24
CA GLU A 38 -10.17 -18.45 10.84
C GLU A 38 -8.89 -17.68 10.53
N ALA A 39 -7.80 -18.43 10.39
CA ALA A 39 -6.59 -17.93 9.77
C ALA A 39 -6.98 -17.47 8.36
N ILE A 40 -7.00 -16.17 8.15
CA ILE A 40 -7.04 -15.60 6.80
C ILE A 40 -5.75 -16.05 6.16
N GLU A 41 -5.81 -17.11 5.37
CA GLU A 41 -4.72 -17.52 4.50
C GLU A 41 -4.37 -16.32 3.62
N SER A 42 -3.19 -15.76 3.89
CA SER A 42 -2.55 -14.79 3.01
C SER A 42 -2.45 -15.46 1.64
N PRO A 43 -3.00 -14.88 0.58
CA PRO A 43 -2.81 -15.46 -0.74
C PRO A 43 -1.31 -15.56 -1.00
N ALA A 44 -0.85 -16.80 -1.17
CA ALA A 44 0.52 -17.10 -1.56
C ALA A 44 0.86 -16.21 -2.77
N SER A 45 1.95 -15.45 -2.64
CA SER A 45 2.52 -14.64 -3.71
C SER A 45 2.70 -15.51 -4.95
N ALA A 46 1.72 -15.47 -5.84
CA ALA A 46 1.86 -16.09 -7.15
C ALA A 46 2.85 -15.20 -7.92
N ALA A 47 4.04 -15.74 -8.20
CA ALA A 47 4.98 -15.11 -9.11
C ALA A 47 4.21 -14.70 -10.38
N GLN A 48 4.11 -13.39 -10.61
CA GLN A 48 3.41 -12.88 -11.79
C GLN A 48 4.14 -13.39 -13.03
N PRO A 49 3.45 -14.03 -13.99
CA PRO A 49 4.08 -14.55 -15.18
C PRO A 49 4.78 -13.45 -15.96
N ALA A 50 5.93 -13.77 -16.55
CA ALA A 50 6.60 -12.88 -17.52
C ALA A 50 5.60 -12.54 -18.62
N VAL A 51 5.29 -11.25 -18.78
CA VAL A 51 4.33 -10.78 -19.79
C VAL A 51 5.06 -10.77 -21.14
N SER A 52 4.93 -11.84 -21.91
CA SER A 52 5.32 -11.85 -23.31
C SER A 52 4.19 -11.26 -24.14
N GLY A 53 4.32 -9.98 -24.48
CA GLY A 53 3.33 -9.23 -25.26
C GLY A 53 3.09 -7.82 -24.69
N GLY A 54 2.51 -6.93 -25.51
CA GLY A 54 2.15 -5.58 -25.07
C GLY A 54 1.10 -5.57 -23.95
N PHE A 55 1.10 -4.52 -23.16
CA PHE A 55 0.07 -4.22 -22.17
C PHE A 55 -0.94 -3.25 -22.78
N ASP A 56 -2.23 -3.54 -22.70
CA ASP A 56 -3.31 -2.61 -23.09
C ASP A 56 -4.56 -2.91 -22.26
N ARG A 57 -4.90 -2.00 -21.34
CA ARG A 57 -6.06 -2.12 -20.47
C ARG A 57 -6.74 -0.78 -20.24
N GLN A 58 -8.05 -0.85 -19.96
CA GLN A 58 -8.88 0.29 -19.59
C GLN A 58 -9.33 0.15 -18.15
N PHE A 59 -9.37 1.29 -17.46
CA PHE A 59 -9.80 1.43 -16.08
C PHE A 59 -10.78 2.59 -16.01
N GLU A 60 -11.73 2.54 -15.09
CA GLU A 60 -12.67 3.64 -14.85
C GLU A 60 -13.03 3.66 -13.36
N LEU A 61 -13.00 4.84 -12.78
CA LEU A 61 -13.46 5.10 -11.42
C LEU A 61 -14.06 6.50 -11.35
N GLN A 62 -15.22 6.63 -10.71
CA GLN A 62 -15.90 7.92 -10.50
C GLN A 62 -16.15 8.73 -11.81
N GLY A 63 -16.30 8.04 -12.97
CA GLY A 63 -16.53 8.67 -14.28
C GLY A 63 -15.28 9.27 -14.92
N ILE A 64 -14.08 8.98 -14.41
CA ILE A 64 -12.79 9.25 -15.06
C ILE A 64 -12.20 7.91 -15.49
N GLY A 65 -11.86 7.81 -16.78
CA GLY A 65 -11.25 6.63 -17.35
C GLY A 65 -9.78 6.83 -17.67
N PHE A 66 -9.02 5.72 -17.68
CA PHE A 66 -7.62 5.67 -18.12
C PHE A 66 -7.43 4.45 -19.02
N ARG A 67 -6.96 4.66 -20.25
CA ARG A 67 -6.40 3.59 -21.04
C ARG A 67 -4.89 3.58 -20.86
N VAL A 68 -4.37 2.47 -20.37
CA VAL A 68 -2.93 2.26 -20.16
C VAL A 68 -2.43 1.29 -21.21
N SER A 69 -1.42 1.67 -21.97
CA SER A 69 -0.80 0.80 -22.97
C SER A 69 0.72 0.89 -22.93
N SER A 70 1.37 -0.22 -23.26
CA SER A 70 2.81 -0.33 -23.43
C SER A 70 3.12 -1.45 -24.42
N PRO A 71 4.05 -1.25 -25.37
CA PRO A 71 4.46 -2.32 -26.27
C PRO A 71 5.29 -3.41 -25.56
N ASN A 72 5.77 -3.15 -24.35
CA ASN A 72 6.74 -4.00 -23.65
C ASN A 72 7.95 -4.35 -24.50
N ASN A 73 8.46 -3.35 -25.20
CA ASN A 73 9.59 -3.49 -26.12
C ASN A 73 10.92 -3.38 -25.34
N ALA A 74 11.81 -4.35 -25.54
CA ALA A 74 13.09 -4.40 -24.83
C ALA A 74 14.04 -3.22 -25.13
N ALA A 75 13.96 -2.60 -26.30
CA ALA A 75 14.89 -1.55 -26.70
C ALA A 75 14.54 -0.17 -26.13
N ASN A 76 13.24 0.19 -26.15
CA ASN A 76 12.75 1.49 -25.69
C ASN A 76 11.29 1.31 -25.27
N ASN A 77 11.08 0.95 -24.00
CA ASN A 77 9.71 0.78 -23.55
C ASN A 77 9.08 2.10 -23.10
N THR A 78 7.83 2.29 -23.47
CA THR A 78 7.04 3.48 -23.15
C THR A 78 5.70 3.05 -22.56
N VAL A 79 5.30 3.72 -21.51
CA VAL A 79 3.95 3.67 -20.97
C VAL A 79 3.19 4.86 -21.53
N THR A 80 2.06 4.60 -22.16
CA THR A 80 1.11 5.63 -22.60
C THR A 80 -0.15 5.53 -21.76
N VAL A 81 -0.54 6.63 -21.12
CA VAL A 81 -1.78 6.77 -20.36
C VAL A 81 -2.66 7.81 -21.05
N VAL A 82 -3.84 7.39 -21.49
CA VAL A 82 -4.84 8.27 -22.13
C VAL A 82 -6.00 8.44 -21.17
N PRO A 83 -6.15 9.61 -20.55
CA PRO A 83 -7.29 9.90 -19.68
C PRO A 83 -8.55 10.17 -20.51
N THR A 84 -9.73 9.98 -19.90
CA THR A 84 -11.03 10.37 -20.40
C THR A 84 -11.90 10.87 -19.25
N GLY A 85 -12.84 11.77 -19.54
CA GLY A 85 -13.75 12.30 -18.51
C GLY A 85 -13.17 13.43 -17.65
N LEU A 86 -11.97 13.92 -17.96
CA LEU A 86 -11.42 15.13 -17.34
C LEU A 86 -12.02 16.37 -18.00
N GLU A 87 -12.27 17.42 -17.23
CA GLU A 87 -12.99 18.60 -17.66
C GLU A 87 -12.17 19.50 -18.62
N ILE A 88 -10.84 19.51 -18.51
CA ILE A 88 -9.98 20.47 -19.23
C ILE A 88 -9.03 19.76 -20.18
N ASP A 89 -8.27 18.77 -19.71
CA ASP A 89 -7.19 18.17 -20.49
C ASP A 89 -7.21 16.64 -20.41
N ASN A 90 -7.51 16.01 -21.53
CA ASN A 90 -7.49 14.56 -21.73
C ASN A 90 -6.35 14.14 -22.69
N SER A 91 -5.32 14.95 -22.83
CA SER A 91 -4.16 14.62 -23.66
C SER A 91 -3.43 13.38 -23.15
N PRO A 92 -2.89 12.53 -24.05
CA PRO A 92 -2.08 11.38 -23.66
C PRO A 92 -0.81 11.81 -22.92
N TRP A 93 -0.45 11.01 -21.91
CA TRP A 93 0.82 11.12 -21.20
C TRP A 93 1.71 9.94 -21.55
N GLU A 94 2.97 10.20 -21.86
CA GLU A 94 3.96 9.18 -22.21
C GLU A 94 5.14 9.23 -21.23
N SER A 95 5.57 8.06 -20.77
CA SER A 95 6.72 7.88 -19.90
C SER A 95 7.62 6.78 -20.42
N SER A 96 8.89 7.08 -20.64
CA SER A 96 9.90 6.05 -20.92
C SER A 96 10.17 5.25 -19.65
N VAL A 97 10.23 3.93 -19.75
CA VAL A 97 10.44 3.02 -18.62
C VAL A 97 11.51 1.98 -18.94
N ASP A 98 12.29 1.62 -17.91
CA ASP A 98 13.28 0.53 -18.00
C ASP A 98 12.65 -0.74 -17.41
N GLY A 99 12.01 -1.52 -18.26
CA GLY A 99 11.32 -2.74 -17.86
C GLY A 99 10.03 -2.99 -18.62
N ASP A 100 9.26 -3.96 -18.15
CA ASP A 100 7.95 -4.33 -18.68
C ASP A 100 6.83 -3.83 -17.75
N VAL A 101 5.75 -3.35 -18.34
CA VAL A 101 4.50 -3.11 -17.60
C VAL A 101 3.90 -4.47 -17.25
N VAL A 102 3.78 -4.73 -15.96
CA VAL A 102 3.28 -6.01 -15.42
C VAL A 102 1.87 -5.90 -14.83
N GLY A 103 1.39 -4.67 -14.58
CA GLY A 103 0.07 -4.42 -14.04
C GLY A 103 -0.26 -2.93 -13.96
N ALA A 104 -1.52 -2.63 -13.70
CA ALA A 104 -1.98 -1.31 -13.33
C ALA A 104 -3.23 -1.41 -12.46
N GLU A 105 -3.44 -0.42 -11.60
CA GLU A 105 -4.61 -0.30 -10.72
C GLU A 105 -5.06 1.15 -10.65
N ILE A 106 -6.36 1.35 -10.47
CA ILE A 106 -6.99 2.66 -10.28
C ILE A 106 -7.60 2.70 -8.88
N ASP A 107 -7.40 3.82 -8.17
CA ASP A 107 -8.07 4.09 -6.89
C ASP A 107 -8.13 5.60 -6.65
N ASP A 108 -8.78 6.01 -5.58
CA ASP A 108 -8.83 7.35 -5.02
C ASP A 108 -8.23 7.27 -3.60
N LEU A 109 -6.88 7.23 -3.53
CA LEU A 109 -6.16 6.93 -2.27
C LEU A 109 -6.38 7.99 -1.20
N ASP A 110 -6.50 9.25 -1.58
CA ASP A 110 -6.72 10.36 -0.66
C ASP A 110 -8.20 10.70 -0.46
N ALA A 111 -9.10 10.00 -1.17
CA ALA A 111 -10.56 10.17 -1.15
C ALA A 111 -11.02 11.60 -1.49
N ASN A 112 -10.34 12.23 -2.42
CA ASN A 112 -10.68 13.59 -2.86
C ASN A 112 -11.73 13.62 -3.99
N GLY A 113 -12.17 12.45 -4.48
CA GLY A 113 -13.12 12.30 -5.59
C GLY A 113 -12.49 12.44 -6.97
N SER A 114 -11.17 12.35 -7.05
CA SER A 114 -10.37 12.50 -8.29
C SER A 114 -9.37 11.36 -8.38
N PRO A 115 -9.70 10.25 -9.06
CA PRO A 115 -8.93 9.02 -8.99
C PRO A 115 -7.52 9.13 -9.57
N GLU A 116 -6.66 8.22 -9.13
CA GLU A 116 -5.31 8.00 -9.60
C GLU A 116 -5.18 6.70 -10.38
N ILE A 117 -4.23 6.67 -11.30
CA ILE A 117 -3.79 5.45 -12.00
C ILE A 117 -2.34 5.13 -11.61
N TYR A 118 -2.10 3.88 -11.22
CA TYR A 118 -0.81 3.33 -10.80
C TYR A 118 -0.41 2.24 -11.78
N VAL A 119 0.68 2.42 -12.53
CA VAL A 119 1.20 1.47 -13.52
C VAL A 119 2.48 0.86 -13.00
N TYR A 120 2.51 -0.44 -12.85
CA TYR A 120 3.62 -1.20 -12.27
C TYR A 120 4.55 -1.69 -13.36
N VAL A 121 5.82 -1.34 -13.20
CA VAL A 121 6.89 -1.70 -14.14
C VAL A 121 7.89 -2.59 -13.42
N ARG A 122 8.33 -3.67 -14.07
CA ARG A 122 9.36 -4.58 -13.57
C ARG A 122 10.57 -4.54 -14.50
N SER A 123 11.76 -4.30 -13.93
CA SER A 123 12.99 -4.36 -14.70
C SER A 123 13.23 -5.77 -15.26
N ARG A 124 13.93 -5.83 -16.39
CA ARG A 124 14.27 -7.10 -17.06
C ARG A 124 15.54 -7.75 -16.53
N ASP A 125 16.28 -7.03 -15.70
CA ASP A 125 17.48 -7.58 -15.07
C ASP A 125 17.11 -8.62 -13.98
N PRO A 126 18.05 -9.48 -13.56
CA PRO A 126 17.77 -10.54 -12.58
C PRO A 126 17.27 -10.04 -11.23
N SER A 127 17.48 -8.75 -10.90
CA SER A 127 16.96 -8.18 -9.65
C SER A 127 15.44 -7.95 -9.70
N ALA A 128 14.85 -7.92 -10.90
CA ALA A 128 13.40 -7.69 -11.10
C ALA A 128 12.88 -6.52 -10.27
N ARG A 129 13.62 -5.40 -10.26
CA ARG A 129 13.25 -4.20 -9.50
C ARG A 129 11.95 -3.62 -10.04
N GLY A 130 11.06 -3.32 -9.11
CA GLY A 130 9.82 -2.65 -9.41
C GLY A 130 9.97 -1.13 -9.42
N SER A 131 9.32 -0.49 -10.37
CA SER A 131 9.10 0.95 -10.42
C SER A 131 7.64 1.26 -10.72
N LEU A 132 7.27 2.53 -10.56
CA LEU A 132 5.90 3.01 -10.70
C LEU A 132 5.86 4.17 -11.67
N VAL A 133 4.90 4.14 -12.60
CA VAL A 133 4.41 5.31 -13.32
C VAL A 133 3.02 5.60 -12.79
N GLY A 134 2.82 6.76 -12.15
CA GLY A 134 1.56 7.13 -11.55
C GLY A 134 1.11 8.52 -11.97
N TYR A 135 -0.22 8.70 -12.11
CA TYR A 135 -0.84 9.98 -12.39
C TYR A 135 -2.09 10.17 -11.55
N ALA A 136 -2.24 11.36 -11.00
CA ALA A 136 -3.42 11.79 -10.25
C ALA A 136 -4.27 12.77 -11.06
N ALA A 137 -5.58 12.58 -11.03
CA ALA A 137 -6.51 13.55 -11.58
C ALA A 137 -6.64 14.74 -10.61
N ASN A 138 -6.30 15.95 -11.07
CA ASN A 138 -6.34 17.17 -10.26
C ASN A 138 -7.74 17.78 -10.31
N ASN A 139 -8.51 17.66 -9.24
CA ASN A 139 -9.88 18.19 -9.18
C ASN A 139 -10.70 17.82 -10.43
N ARG A 140 -10.51 16.64 -10.99
CA ARG A 140 -11.16 16.11 -12.20
C ARG A 140 -10.91 16.93 -13.48
N LYS A 141 -9.84 17.76 -13.53
CA LYS A 141 -9.60 18.70 -14.64
C LYS A 141 -8.44 18.29 -15.55
N SER A 142 -7.35 17.84 -14.98
CA SER A 142 -6.13 17.50 -15.70
C SER A 142 -5.35 16.44 -14.91
N LEU A 143 -4.25 15.93 -15.47
CA LEU A 143 -3.35 15.01 -14.76
C LEU A 143 -2.12 15.73 -14.20
N SER A 144 -1.56 15.15 -13.13
CA SER A 144 -0.19 15.40 -12.66
C SER A 144 0.48 14.07 -12.36
N ALA A 145 1.79 14.02 -12.54
CA ALA A 145 2.58 12.85 -12.17
C ALA A 145 2.60 12.62 -10.66
N ILE A 146 2.62 11.36 -10.27
CA ILE A 146 2.83 10.90 -8.89
C ILE A 146 4.28 10.42 -8.76
N ILE A 147 4.99 10.91 -7.76
CA ILE A 147 6.37 10.53 -7.49
C ILE A 147 6.37 9.44 -6.41
N LEU A 148 6.98 8.30 -6.72
CA LEU A 148 7.39 7.31 -5.72
C LEU A 148 8.85 7.60 -5.35
N PRO A 149 9.16 7.99 -4.10
CA PRO A 149 10.54 8.20 -3.67
C PRO A 149 11.39 6.94 -3.84
N ALA A 150 12.67 7.12 -4.09
CA ALA A 150 13.59 6.00 -4.19
C ALA A 150 13.67 5.28 -2.83
N ILE A 151 13.70 3.95 -2.83
CA ILE A 151 13.81 3.19 -1.58
C ILE A 151 15.11 3.50 -0.83
N SER A 152 16.16 3.94 -1.53
CA SER A 152 17.44 4.39 -0.95
C SER A 152 17.30 5.63 -0.08
N ASP A 153 16.27 6.43 -0.27
CA ASP A 153 16.01 7.64 0.50
C ASP A 153 15.48 7.31 1.91
N GLU A 154 15.10 6.05 2.12
CA GLU A 154 14.59 5.48 3.37
C GLU A 154 15.50 4.33 3.85
N PRO A 155 16.67 4.61 4.47
CA PRO A 155 17.67 3.58 4.78
C PRO A 155 17.15 2.41 5.61
N ALA A 156 16.23 2.66 6.54
CA ALA A 156 15.61 1.61 7.34
C ALA A 156 14.72 0.69 6.49
N ALA A 157 13.99 1.25 5.54
CA ALA A 157 13.16 0.50 4.61
C ALA A 157 14.00 -0.24 3.56
N ALA A 158 15.12 0.33 3.15
CA ALA A 158 16.04 -0.24 2.15
C ALA A 158 16.88 -1.39 2.68
N SER A 159 16.99 -1.56 4.00
CA SER A 159 17.84 -2.63 4.60
C SER A 159 17.40 -4.01 4.11
N GLY A 160 18.33 -4.77 3.51
CA GLY A 160 18.08 -6.10 2.95
C GLY A 160 17.33 -6.12 1.61
N TYR A 161 17.06 -4.96 0.99
CA TYR A 161 16.40 -4.85 -0.31
C TYR A 161 17.32 -5.24 -1.47
N ARG A 162 16.79 -6.10 -2.38
CA ARG A 162 17.49 -6.52 -3.61
C ARG A 162 16.60 -6.59 -4.85
N GLY A 163 15.45 -5.97 -4.81
CA GLY A 163 14.46 -6.03 -5.89
C GLY A 163 13.37 -7.08 -5.63
N GLN A 164 12.81 -7.61 -6.71
CA GLN A 164 11.65 -8.52 -6.71
C GLN A 164 10.42 -7.86 -6.09
N ASP A 165 10.20 -6.60 -6.45
CA ASP A 165 9.09 -5.82 -5.92
C ASP A 165 7.75 -6.28 -6.48
N GLU A 166 6.76 -6.27 -5.60
CA GLU A 166 5.35 -6.41 -5.92
C GLU A 166 4.60 -5.18 -5.40
N PHE A 167 3.75 -4.61 -6.23
CA PHE A 167 2.90 -3.49 -5.87
C PHE A 167 1.44 -3.89 -5.90
N ALA A 168 0.65 -3.31 -5.00
CA ALA A 168 -0.80 -3.40 -5.01
C ALA A 168 -1.41 -2.21 -4.28
N VAL A 169 -2.60 -1.80 -4.69
CA VAL A 169 -3.43 -0.89 -3.91
C VAL A 169 -4.21 -1.70 -2.88
N VAL A 170 -4.08 -1.34 -1.61
CA VAL A 170 -4.73 -2.03 -0.49
C VAL A 170 -5.23 -1.00 0.52
N GLU A 171 -6.52 -1.03 0.83
CA GLU A 171 -7.11 -0.17 1.87
C GLU A 171 -6.72 1.31 1.74
N ARG A 172 -6.81 1.85 0.52
CA ARG A 172 -6.46 3.25 0.21
C ARG A 172 -5.01 3.61 0.52
N SER A 173 -4.12 2.66 0.33
CA SER A 173 -2.67 2.84 0.38
C SER A 173 -2.00 2.04 -0.73
N LEU A 174 -0.88 2.52 -1.24
CA LEU A 174 -0.04 1.71 -2.11
C LEU A 174 0.85 0.83 -1.22
N ALA A 175 0.75 -0.48 -1.38
CA ALA A 175 1.65 -1.45 -0.79
C ALA A 175 2.78 -1.79 -1.77
N ARG A 176 4.01 -1.86 -1.26
CA ARG A 176 5.19 -2.37 -1.96
C ARG A 176 5.78 -3.50 -1.13
N ARG A 177 5.92 -4.69 -1.69
CA ARG A 177 6.45 -5.88 -1.03
C ARG A 177 7.70 -6.36 -1.75
N PHE A 178 8.66 -6.88 -0.98
CA PHE A 178 9.87 -7.51 -1.52
C PHE A 178 10.51 -8.44 -0.50
N PRO A 179 11.20 -9.51 -0.96
CA PRO A 179 11.92 -10.42 -0.09
C PRO A 179 13.14 -9.72 0.53
N LEU A 180 13.47 -10.09 1.77
CA LEU A 180 14.64 -9.59 2.48
C LEU A 180 15.83 -10.53 2.37
N TYR A 181 17.00 -9.93 2.22
CA TYR A 181 18.29 -10.61 2.16
C TYR A 181 19.20 -10.18 3.30
N SER A 182 20.05 -11.09 3.75
CA SER A 182 21.16 -10.84 4.68
C SER A 182 22.50 -11.02 3.98
N GLY A 183 23.50 -10.28 4.40
CA GLY A 183 24.82 -10.24 3.75
C GLY A 183 24.88 -9.21 2.62
N GLU A 184 26.08 -9.05 2.06
CA GLU A 184 26.37 -8.05 1.03
C GLU A 184 26.88 -8.69 -0.26
N GLY A 185 26.74 -7.97 -1.38
CA GLY A 185 27.23 -8.41 -2.69
C GLY A 185 26.69 -9.79 -3.07
N ASP A 186 27.55 -10.62 -3.64
CA ASP A 186 27.21 -11.97 -4.10
C ASP A 186 27.02 -12.98 -2.95
N ALA A 187 27.42 -12.61 -1.72
CA ALA A 187 27.23 -13.43 -0.52
C ALA A 187 25.84 -13.24 0.14
N ALA A 188 24.98 -12.42 -0.44
CA ALA A 188 23.66 -12.21 0.11
C ALA A 188 22.77 -13.45 -0.06
N VAL A 189 22.11 -13.82 1.04
CA VAL A 189 21.20 -14.96 1.09
C VAL A 189 19.79 -14.53 1.48
N PRO A 190 18.75 -15.15 0.92
CA PRO A 190 17.37 -14.89 1.33
C PRO A 190 17.17 -15.19 2.83
N THR A 191 16.49 -14.32 3.54
CA THR A 191 16.15 -14.53 4.96
C THR A 191 14.89 -15.35 5.17
N GLY A 192 14.11 -15.56 4.11
CA GLY A 192 12.75 -16.12 4.17
C GLY A 192 11.69 -15.12 4.61
N LYS A 193 12.06 -13.88 4.91
CA LYS A 193 11.13 -12.81 5.28
C LYS A 193 10.79 -11.93 4.09
N THR A 194 9.60 -11.35 4.14
CA THR A 194 9.12 -10.32 3.21
C THR A 194 8.93 -9.01 3.97
N ARG A 195 9.39 -7.90 3.39
CA ARG A 195 9.05 -6.57 3.88
C ARG A 195 7.89 -6.01 3.07
N GLN A 196 6.94 -5.39 3.76
CA GLN A 196 5.88 -4.59 3.16
C GLN A 196 6.02 -3.15 3.60
N LEU A 197 6.12 -2.26 2.64
CA LEU A 197 6.04 -0.81 2.82
C LEU A 197 4.62 -0.36 2.43
N ARG A 198 4.10 0.61 3.16
CA ARG A 198 2.81 1.24 2.85
C ARG A 198 3.00 2.73 2.63
N TYR A 199 2.39 3.23 1.56
CA TYR A 199 2.47 4.63 1.17
C TYR A 199 1.07 5.23 1.08
N ARG A 200 0.95 6.49 1.50
CA ARG A 200 -0.22 7.32 1.21
C ARG A 200 0.09 8.30 0.08
N LEU A 201 -0.92 8.73 -0.64
CA LEU A 201 -0.79 9.86 -1.55
C LEU A 201 -0.82 11.17 -0.75
N ALA A 202 0.09 12.08 -1.05
CA ALA A 202 0.17 13.40 -0.43
C ALA A 202 0.57 14.45 -1.46
N ALA A 203 0.20 15.70 -1.19
CA ALA A 203 0.66 16.83 -1.99
C ALA A 203 2.14 17.07 -1.72
N GLY A 204 2.96 17.10 -2.78
CA GLY A 204 4.36 17.47 -2.74
C GLY A 204 4.61 18.88 -3.31
N GLU A 205 5.88 19.32 -3.34
CA GLU A 205 6.25 20.65 -3.82
C GLU A 205 5.96 20.84 -5.33
N ALA A 206 6.09 19.79 -6.12
CA ALA A 206 5.96 19.83 -7.59
C ALA A 206 4.82 18.96 -8.14
N GLY A 207 3.87 18.56 -7.31
CA GLY A 207 2.76 17.66 -7.69
C GLY A 207 2.42 16.70 -6.58
N TRP A 208 2.11 15.44 -6.92
CA TRP A 208 1.76 14.40 -5.98
C TRP A 208 2.95 13.50 -5.67
N GLN A 209 3.04 13.04 -4.43
CA GLN A 209 4.05 12.06 -4.02
C GLN A 209 3.46 10.98 -3.11
N LEU A 210 4.10 9.83 -3.11
CA LEU A 210 3.81 8.73 -2.22
C LEU A 210 4.71 8.83 -0.99
N GLU A 211 4.11 9.11 0.17
CA GLU A 211 4.82 9.20 1.45
C GLU A 211 4.78 7.86 2.17
N LEU A 212 5.92 7.38 2.63
CA LEU A 212 6.01 6.17 3.44
C LEU A 212 5.33 6.37 4.80
N ILE A 213 4.30 5.57 5.10
CA ILE A 213 3.54 5.64 6.35
C ILE A 213 3.70 4.41 7.24
N GLY A 214 4.34 3.38 6.76
CA GLY A 214 4.56 2.18 7.54
C GLY A 214 5.44 1.15 6.87
N SER A 215 6.10 0.34 7.70
CA SER A 215 6.92 -0.80 7.29
C SER A 215 6.63 -1.97 8.23
N SER A 216 6.45 -3.16 7.67
CA SER A 216 6.26 -4.41 8.44
C SER A 216 7.05 -5.55 7.79
N GLU A 217 7.38 -6.55 8.58
CA GLU A 217 8.05 -7.78 8.13
C GLU A 217 7.22 -9.00 8.58
N PHE A 218 7.19 -10.02 7.75
CA PHE A 218 6.51 -11.29 8.01
C PHE A 218 7.20 -12.46 7.30
#